data_dd421a6866cc9d007fdfd2a1558afb78
#
_entry.id   dd421a6866cc9d007fdfd2a1558afb78
#
_cell.length_a   1.000
_cell.length_b   1.000
_cell.length_c   1.000
_cell.angle_alpha   90.00
_cell.angle_beta   90.00
_cell.angle_gamma   90.00
#
_symmetry.space_group_name_H-M   'P 1'
#
loop_
_entity.id
_entity.type
_entity.pdbx_description
1 polymer ?
#
loop_
_entity_poly.entity_id
_entity_poly.type
_entity_poly.pdbx_seq_one_letter_code
_entity_poly.pdbx_strand_id
1 'polypeptide(L)'
;SVHMEVNHPDEINTLFDSAIVYAKGSRLMHMLRRWLGDEAFAKGLKAYFEKHQYNNTIGRDLWNALSDASGKDVSSFMDTWLEQPGYPVVSVEVVDDTLILSQKQFFIGEHEDKGRLWEIPLNTNWKGLPDTLSEERIEIPNYSQLAAENNGALRLNTANTAHYITDYQGQLLDQLLEEFANLDTVSKLQILQERRLLAESGRISYASLVALLDLVEKEESFLIAQAKSQILAGLKRFIDEDTEAEVHYKALVRRQFQNDFERLGFDAKDGESDEDEMVRQTALSYLIQADYQPAVLAAASVFQAHKENIESIPASVRGLVLINQMKQEDSLTLVEDYVNAYVTTNDSNFRRQLTQAISYLKNQEGLDYVLGQLKDKHVVKPQDLYLWYMNFLNKSFAQETVWNWAKDNWDWIKAALGGDMSFDSFVNIPASIFKTQERLDQYIAFFEPQTSDKALERNILMGIKTIAARVNLIEKEKAAVESALKDY
;
A
#
# COMPACT_ATOMS: atom_id res chain seq x y z
N SER A 1 1.24 7.91 17.53
CA SER A 1 2.62 8.16 18.01
C SER A 1 3.42 6.86 18.08
N VAL A 2 4.74 6.94 18.00
CA VAL A 2 5.63 5.79 18.19
C VAL A 2 5.78 5.51 19.69
N HIS A 3 5.86 6.57 20.50
CA HIS A 3 5.85 6.46 21.95
C HIS A 3 4.41 6.44 22.46
N MET A 4 4.05 5.38 23.16
CA MET A 4 2.72 5.19 23.76
C MET A 4 2.86 4.59 25.16
N GLU A 5 2.01 5.03 26.08
CA GLU A 5 1.89 4.40 27.39
C GLU A 5 1.11 3.09 27.30
N VAL A 6 1.58 2.06 27.99
CA VAL A 6 0.94 0.75 28.10
C VAL A 6 0.39 0.62 29.51
N ASN A 7 -0.93 0.56 29.62
CA ASN A 7 -1.62 0.48 30.92
C ASN A 7 -2.10 -0.94 31.23
N HIS A 8 -2.20 -1.81 30.24
CA HIS A 8 -2.63 -3.20 30.41
C HIS A 8 -1.87 -4.14 29.48
N PRO A 9 -1.49 -5.36 29.90
CA PRO A 9 -0.76 -6.32 29.08
C PRO A 9 -1.44 -6.67 27.73
N ASP A 10 -2.77 -6.69 27.69
CA ASP A 10 -3.54 -7.02 26.47
C ASP A 10 -3.42 -5.93 25.38
N GLU A 11 -2.95 -4.73 25.73
CA GLU A 11 -2.71 -3.64 24.79
C GLU A 11 -1.42 -3.85 23.99
N ILE A 12 -0.49 -4.67 24.48
CA ILE A 12 0.84 -4.84 23.86
C ILE A 12 0.72 -5.32 22.42
N ASN A 13 -0.13 -6.30 22.14
CA ASN A 13 -0.29 -6.86 20.80
C ASN A 13 -0.84 -5.83 19.79
N THR A 14 -1.79 -5.00 20.21
CA THR A 14 -2.36 -3.92 19.39
C THR A 14 -1.41 -2.74 19.19
N LEU A 15 -0.47 -2.53 20.12
CA LEU A 15 0.53 -1.48 20.03
C LEU A 15 1.72 -1.88 19.15
N PHE A 16 1.95 -3.18 18.94
CA PHE A 16 2.95 -3.70 18.01
C PHE A 16 2.48 -3.62 16.54
N ASP A 17 1.90 -2.48 16.17
CA ASP A 17 1.50 -2.19 14.80
C ASP A 17 2.75 -2.04 13.92
N SER A 18 2.90 -2.95 12.95
CA SER A 18 4.07 -2.98 12.04
C SER A 18 4.23 -1.68 11.24
N ALA A 19 3.14 -0.99 10.92
CA ALA A 19 3.20 0.29 10.24
C ALA A 19 3.80 1.41 11.11
N ILE A 20 3.61 1.35 12.42
CA ILE A 20 4.13 2.36 13.37
C ILE A 20 5.51 1.96 13.87
N VAL A 21 5.64 0.81 14.50
CA VAL A 21 6.88 0.41 15.16
C VAL A 21 8.01 0.19 14.17
N TYR A 22 7.74 -0.52 13.07
CA TYR A 22 8.75 -0.83 12.06
C TYR A 22 8.80 0.20 10.94
N ALA A 23 7.71 0.46 10.22
CA ALA A 23 7.76 1.31 9.04
C ALA A 23 8.01 2.78 9.40
N LYS A 24 7.22 3.40 10.28
CA LYS A 24 7.49 4.76 10.75
C LYS A 24 8.81 4.84 11.51
N GLY A 25 9.08 3.89 12.40
CA GLY A 25 10.33 3.84 13.18
C GLY A 25 11.57 3.82 12.29
N SER A 26 11.65 2.93 11.30
CA SER A 26 12.77 2.87 10.36
C SER A 26 12.91 4.14 9.53
N ARG A 27 11.79 4.73 9.12
CA ARG A 27 11.77 5.99 8.39
C ARG A 27 12.34 7.15 9.20
N LEU A 28 11.98 7.23 10.49
CA LEU A 28 12.52 8.24 11.41
C LEU A 28 14.01 8.05 11.68
N MET A 29 14.47 6.81 11.83
CA MET A 29 15.90 6.52 12.00
C MET A 29 16.71 6.85 10.75
N HIS A 30 16.17 6.60 9.56
CA HIS A 30 16.80 7.01 8.30
C HIS A 30 16.89 8.54 8.19
N MET A 31 15.80 9.25 8.51
CA MET A 31 15.78 10.72 8.55
C MET A 31 16.82 11.27 9.55
N LEU A 32 16.85 10.71 10.75
CA LEU A 32 17.78 11.12 11.79
C LEU A 32 19.24 10.92 11.34
N ARG A 33 19.57 9.77 10.77
CA ARG A 33 20.90 9.49 10.21
C ARG A 33 21.30 10.55 9.16
N ARG A 34 20.39 10.90 8.26
CA ARG A 34 20.66 11.90 7.22
C ARG A 34 20.81 13.30 7.78
N TRP A 35 20.02 13.63 8.80
CA TRP A 35 20.12 14.93 9.47
C TRP A 35 21.42 15.10 10.26
N LEU A 36 21.91 14.05 10.91
CA LEU A 36 23.15 14.06 11.67
C LEU A 36 24.41 13.88 10.81
N GLY A 37 24.30 13.20 9.68
CA GLY A 37 25.41 12.70 8.89
C GLY A 37 25.92 11.33 9.37
N ASP A 38 26.48 10.56 8.44
CA ASP A 38 26.87 9.17 8.68
C ASP A 38 27.94 9.02 9.75
N GLU A 39 28.93 9.92 9.81
CA GLU A 39 30.04 9.90 10.78
C GLU A 39 29.54 10.12 12.20
N ALA A 40 28.77 11.18 12.43
CA ALA A 40 28.21 11.51 13.74
C ALA A 40 27.24 10.41 14.22
N PHE A 41 26.41 9.89 13.31
CA PHE A 41 25.48 8.81 13.62
C PHE A 41 26.22 7.53 14.05
N ALA A 42 27.24 7.10 13.29
CA ALA A 42 28.03 5.92 13.62
C ALA A 42 28.79 6.10 14.95
N LYS A 43 29.40 7.27 15.18
CA LYS A 43 30.10 7.60 16.44
C LYS A 43 29.13 7.56 17.63
N GLY A 44 27.96 8.12 17.50
CA GLY A 44 26.94 8.11 18.55
C GLY A 44 26.42 6.72 18.87
N LEU A 45 26.17 5.89 17.85
CA LEU A 45 25.80 4.48 18.04
C LEU A 45 26.91 3.69 18.76
N LYS A 46 28.15 3.87 18.36
CA LYS A 46 29.26 3.20 19.01
C LYS A 46 29.33 3.56 20.50
N ALA A 47 29.29 4.84 20.85
CA ALA A 47 29.31 5.31 22.24
C ALA A 47 28.11 4.77 23.04
N TYR A 48 26.91 4.73 22.43
CA TYR A 48 25.72 4.15 23.04
C TYR A 48 25.91 2.67 23.38
N PHE A 49 26.36 1.85 22.44
CA PHE A 49 26.58 0.42 22.67
C PHE A 49 27.71 0.15 23.66
N GLU A 50 28.81 0.91 23.64
CA GLU A 50 29.91 0.78 24.62
C GLU A 50 29.44 1.08 26.03
N LYS A 51 28.59 2.10 26.20
CA LYS A 51 28.08 2.51 27.51
C LYS A 51 27.04 1.56 28.09
N HIS A 52 26.20 0.98 27.24
CA HIS A 52 25.00 0.25 27.67
C HIS A 52 25.03 -1.25 27.33
N GLN A 53 26.22 -1.81 26.97
CA GLN A 53 26.32 -3.22 26.63
C GLN A 53 25.85 -4.12 27.78
N TYR A 54 25.09 -5.15 27.41
CA TYR A 54 24.50 -6.12 28.34
C TYR A 54 23.48 -5.53 29.34
N ASN A 55 23.03 -4.31 29.13
CA ASN A 55 22.01 -3.65 29.96
C ASN A 55 20.79 -3.23 29.15
N ASN A 56 19.69 -2.90 29.84
CA ASN A 56 18.52 -2.29 29.27
C ASN A 56 18.72 -0.78 29.08
N THR A 57 18.02 -0.21 28.10
CA THR A 57 18.07 1.22 27.78
C THR A 57 16.67 1.78 27.55
N ILE A 58 16.56 3.10 27.57
CA ILE A 58 15.40 3.87 27.14
C ILE A 58 15.79 4.73 25.93
N GLY A 59 14.81 5.26 25.19
CA GLY A 59 15.08 6.06 23.99
C GLY A 59 16.01 7.24 24.23
N ARG A 60 15.92 7.90 25.38
CA ARG A 60 16.80 9.03 25.77
C ARG A 60 18.27 8.66 25.82
N ASP A 61 18.62 7.43 26.17
CA ASP A 61 20.00 6.99 26.20
C ASP A 61 20.64 7.05 24.80
N LEU A 62 19.87 6.67 23.78
CA LEU A 62 20.30 6.77 22.39
C LEU A 62 20.36 8.24 21.92
N TRP A 63 19.32 9.03 22.22
CA TRP A 63 19.28 10.43 21.80
C TRP A 63 20.42 11.25 22.41
N ASN A 64 20.75 11.01 23.67
CA ASN A 64 21.87 11.67 24.34
C ASN A 64 23.21 11.32 23.68
N ALA A 65 23.46 10.04 23.40
CA ALA A 65 24.70 9.62 22.72
C ALA A 65 24.84 10.24 21.31
N LEU A 66 23.74 10.32 20.56
CA LEU A 66 23.72 10.96 19.23
C LEU A 66 23.88 12.48 19.32
N SER A 67 23.30 13.12 20.35
CA SER A 67 23.46 14.56 20.60
C SER A 67 24.94 14.89 20.93
N ASP A 68 25.57 14.12 21.80
CA ASP A 68 26.98 14.30 22.16
C ASP A 68 27.92 14.13 20.94
N ALA A 69 27.60 13.15 20.07
CA ALA A 69 28.40 12.89 18.89
C ALA A 69 28.24 13.95 17.78
N SER A 70 27.07 14.54 17.66
CA SER A 70 26.71 15.45 16.56
C SER A 70 26.75 16.94 16.92
N GLY A 71 26.68 17.28 18.21
CA GLY A 71 26.49 18.65 18.68
C GLY A 71 25.09 19.23 18.42
N LYS A 72 24.11 18.39 18.02
CA LYS A 72 22.72 18.79 17.78
C LYS A 72 21.80 18.29 18.88
N ASP A 73 20.70 18.98 19.17
CA ASP A 73 19.69 18.52 20.12
C ASP A 73 18.77 17.48 19.48
N VAL A 74 19.21 16.22 19.53
CA VAL A 74 18.49 15.07 18.96
C VAL A 74 17.21 14.80 19.74
N SER A 75 17.21 14.98 21.05
CA SER A 75 16.03 14.73 21.88
C SER A 75 14.85 15.61 21.48
N SER A 76 15.06 16.92 21.41
CA SER A 76 13.98 17.85 21.01
C SER A 76 13.48 17.61 19.59
N PHE A 77 14.41 17.32 18.66
CA PHE A 77 14.05 16.95 17.29
C PHE A 77 13.19 15.69 17.25
N MET A 78 13.61 14.62 17.90
CA MET A 78 12.91 13.35 17.89
C MET A 78 11.59 13.39 18.64
N ASP A 79 11.44 14.20 19.67
CA ASP A 79 10.17 14.34 20.41
C ASP A 79 9.04 14.78 19.48
N THR A 80 9.26 15.68 18.54
CA THR A 80 8.22 16.11 17.59
C THR A 80 7.73 14.95 16.72
N TRP A 81 8.57 13.95 16.45
CA TRP A 81 8.27 12.81 15.58
C TRP A 81 7.75 11.58 16.33
N LEU A 82 8.16 11.39 17.58
CA LEU A 82 7.81 10.21 18.38
C LEU A 82 6.53 10.39 19.20
N GLU A 83 6.34 11.61 19.77
CA GLU A 83 5.21 11.90 20.66
C GLU A 83 3.94 12.28 19.90
N GLN A 84 4.06 12.72 18.65
CA GLN A 84 2.91 13.10 17.83
C GLN A 84 2.49 11.99 16.87
N PRO A 85 1.17 11.70 16.77
CA PRO A 85 0.67 10.80 15.74
C PRO A 85 0.73 11.45 14.35
N GLY A 86 0.81 10.62 13.33
CA GLY A 86 0.83 11.07 11.94
C GLY A 86 2.18 11.62 11.48
N TYR A 87 2.15 12.41 10.42
CA TYR A 87 3.28 13.08 9.79
C TYR A 87 2.78 14.27 8.97
N PRO A 88 3.67 15.21 8.61
CA PRO A 88 3.23 16.43 7.89
C PRO A 88 3.15 16.26 6.38
N VAL A 89 2.29 17.06 5.76
CA VAL A 89 2.36 17.45 4.36
C VAL A 89 2.90 18.90 4.30
N VAL A 90 3.88 19.12 3.42
CA VAL A 90 4.40 20.45 3.11
C VAL A 90 3.83 20.89 1.78
N SER A 91 3.00 21.93 1.80
CA SER A 91 2.48 22.57 0.59
C SER A 91 3.45 23.64 0.10
N VAL A 92 3.67 23.69 -1.20
CA VAL A 92 4.59 24.62 -1.85
C VAL A 92 3.86 25.32 -2.98
N GLU A 93 3.78 26.64 -2.93
CA GLU A 93 3.11 27.45 -3.96
C GLU A 93 3.85 28.78 -4.20
N VAL A 94 3.57 29.40 -5.33
CA VAL A 94 4.04 30.75 -5.67
C VAL A 94 2.84 31.68 -5.80
N VAL A 95 2.83 32.73 -5.00
CA VAL A 95 1.81 33.77 -5.04
C VAL A 95 2.50 35.15 -5.12
N ASP A 96 2.18 35.96 -6.12
CA ASP A 96 2.75 37.30 -6.29
C ASP A 96 4.28 37.34 -6.13
N ASP A 97 5.00 36.47 -6.84
CA ASP A 97 6.47 36.33 -6.78
C ASP A 97 7.03 35.97 -5.39
N THR A 98 6.22 35.40 -4.53
CA THR A 98 6.62 34.89 -3.22
C THR A 98 6.46 33.36 -3.19
N LEU A 99 7.53 32.66 -2.83
CA LEU A 99 7.48 31.23 -2.57
C LEU A 99 6.97 31.00 -1.16
N ILE A 100 5.89 30.24 -1.03
CA ILE A 100 5.23 29.94 0.24
C ILE A 100 5.37 28.47 0.53
N LEU A 101 5.90 28.14 1.70
CA LEU A 101 5.93 26.79 2.25
C LEU A 101 5.08 26.76 3.51
N SER A 102 4.19 25.77 3.61
CA SER A 102 3.37 25.57 4.81
C SER A 102 3.30 24.10 5.17
N GLN A 103 3.26 23.80 6.47
CA GLN A 103 3.07 22.45 6.96
C GLN A 103 1.74 22.27 7.66
N LYS A 104 1.13 21.11 7.47
CA LYS A 104 -0.02 20.62 8.22
C LYS A 104 0.09 19.14 8.45
N GLN A 105 -0.58 18.60 9.46
CA GLN A 105 -0.68 17.16 9.60
C GLN A 105 -1.41 16.57 8.39
N PHE A 106 -0.86 15.47 7.85
CA PHE A 106 -1.49 14.73 6.76
C PHE A 106 -2.58 13.80 7.32
N PHE A 107 -3.76 13.83 6.71
CA PHE A 107 -4.89 12.99 7.07
C PHE A 107 -5.55 12.36 5.85
N ILE A 108 -6.09 11.16 6.05
CA ILE A 108 -7.03 10.53 5.12
C ILE A 108 -8.36 10.37 5.86
N GLY A 109 -9.46 10.87 5.25
CA GLY A 109 -10.80 10.85 5.84
C GLY A 109 -11.05 11.99 6.82
N GLU A 110 -12.16 11.89 7.56
CA GLU A 110 -12.54 12.89 8.56
C GLU A 110 -11.53 12.97 9.69
N HIS A 111 -11.19 14.18 10.07
CA HIS A 111 -10.20 14.45 11.10
C HIS A 111 -10.44 15.80 11.78
N GLU A 112 -9.90 15.91 12.98
CA GLU A 112 -9.76 17.18 13.70
C GLU A 112 -8.30 17.64 13.59
N ASP A 113 -8.08 18.83 13.00
CA ASP A 113 -6.75 19.43 12.97
C ASP A 113 -6.43 20.06 14.33
N LYS A 114 -5.45 19.50 15.02
CA LYS A 114 -4.98 19.98 16.33
C LYS A 114 -3.82 20.96 16.24
N GLY A 115 -3.49 21.45 15.05
CA GLY A 115 -2.40 22.40 14.83
C GLY A 115 -1.01 21.84 15.15
N ARG A 116 -0.79 20.54 14.96
CA ARG A 116 0.51 19.91 15.22
C ARG A 116 1.54 20.35 14.20
N LEU A 117 2.73 20.67 14.70
CA LEU A 117 3.87 21.07 13.89
C LEU A 117 5.06 20.14 14.15
N TRP A 118 5.89 19.92 13.14
CA TRP A 118 7.10 19.13 13.19
C TRP A 118 8.32 19.98 12.82
N GLU A 119 9.48 19.58 13.30
CA GLU A 119 10.76 20.07 12.80
C GLU A 119 11.13 19.27 11.55
N ILE A 120 10.89 19.86 10.37
CA ILE A 120 10.99 19.15 9.09
C ILE A 120 12.31 19.49 8.39
N PRO A 121 13.25 18.54 8.23
CA PRO A 121 14.40 18.73 7.35
C PRO A 121 13.90 18.82 5.89
N LEU A 122 14.01 19.99 5.27
CA LEU A 122 13.47 20.23 3.93
C LEU A 122 14.23 19.46 2.84
N ASN A 123 15.55 19.37 2.96
CA ASN A 123 16.43 18.69 2.01
C ASN A 123 16.11 19.05 0.55
N THR A 124 16.28 20.32 0.21
CA THR A 124 15.94 20.84 -1.12
C THR A 124 17.11 20.74 -2.09
N ASN A 125 16.82 20.74 -3.40
CA ASN A 125 17.82 20.85 -4.45
C ASN A 125 18.21 22.31 -4.77
N TRP A 126 17.48 23.29 -4.23
CA TRP A 126 17.75 24.72 -4.42
C TRP A 126 18.50 25.31 -3.23
N LYS A 127 19.38 26.27 -3.50
CA LYS A 127 19.99 27.15 -2.50
C LYS A 127 19.02 28.31 -2.17
N GLY A 128 19.14 28.87 -0.99
CA GLY A 128 18.34 30.01 -0.57
C GLY A 128 17.06 29.67 0.18
N LEU A 129 16.79 28.37 0.40
CA LEU A 129 15.73 27.90 1.28
C LEU A 129 16.31 27.53 2.66
N PRO A 130 15.50 27.57 3.74
CA PRO A 130 15.96 27.11 5.06
C PRO A 130 16.19 25.59 5.06
N ASP A 131 17.10 25.15 5.91
CA ASP A 131 17.39 23.70 6.07
C ASP A 131 16.23 22.97 6.74
N THR A 132 15.51 23.66 7.65
CA THR A 132 14.42 23.10 8.45
C THR A 132 13.20 24.01 8.40
N LEU A 133 12.02 23.44 8.30
CA LEU A 133 10.72 24.11 8.47
C LEU A 133 10.13 23.70 9.81
N SER A 134 10.08 24.66 10.77
CA SER A 134 9.50 24.45 12.10
C SER A 134 8.20 25.21 12.30
N GLU A 135 8.00 26.30 11.56
CA GLU A 135 6.82 27.12 11.57
C GLU A 135 5.68 26.50 10.74
N GLU A 136 4.45 26.92 11.02
CA GLU A 136 3.29 26.54 10.20
C GLU A 136 3.43 27.03 8.76
N ARG A 137 4.00 28.23 8.56
CA ARG A 137 4.14 28.87 7.26
C ARG A 137 5.37 29.79 7.23
N ILE A 138 6.09 29.73 6.13
CA ILE A 138 7.15 30.69 5.80
C ILE A 138 6.92 31.27 4.42
N GLU A 139 7.40 32.49 4.20
CA GLU A 139 7.33 33.21 2.93
C GLU A 139 8.73 33.65 2.50
N ILE A 140 9.10 33.33 1.27
CA ILE A 140 10.39 33.66 0.67
C ILE A 140 10.09 34.58 -0.52
N PRO A 141 10.34 35.91 -0.40
CA PRO A 141 10.07 36.85 -1.46
C PRO A 141 11.05 36.74 -2.63
N ASN A 142 10.73 37.33 -3.76
CA ASN A 142 11.54 37.36 -4.98
C ASN A 142 11.78 35.95 -5.56
N TYR A 143 10.71 35.18 -5.69
CA TYR A 143 10.78 33.84 -6.26
C TYR A 143 11.45 33.80 -7.63
N SER A 144 11.17 34.76 -8.53
CA SER A 144 11.77 34.82 -9.87
C SER A 144 13.29 34.90 -9.82
N GLN A 145 13.85 35.67 -8.88
CA GLN A 145 15.29 35.77 -8.68
C GLN A 145 15.82 34.45 -8.10
N LEU A 146 15.17 33.91 -7.10
CA LEU A 146 15.56 32.62 -6.47
C LEU A 146 15.60 31.48 -7.52
N ALA A 147 14.58 31.41 -8.38
CA ALA A 147 14.52 30.42 -9.45
C ALA A 147 15.66 30.62 -10.49
N ALA A 148 15.99 31.87 -10.81
CA ALA A 148 17.08 32.19 -11.74
C ALA A 148 18.49 31.82 -11.20
N GLU A 149 18.65 31.83 -9.88
CA GLU A 149 19.91 31.45 -9.20
C GLU A 149 20.07 29.93 -9.03
N ASN A 150 19.03 29.15 -9.33
CA ASN A 150 19.01 27.71 -9.21
C ASN A 150 18.76 27.05 -10.58
N ASN A 151 19.07 25.77 -10.68
CA ASN A 151 18.86 24.98 -11.89
C ASN A 151 17.73 23.97 -11.67
N GLY A 152 16.86 23.85 -12.67
CA GLY A 152 15.80 22.86 -12.71
C GLY A 152 14.64 23.19 -11.78
N ALA A 153 13.62 22.33 -11.78
CA ALA A 153 12.46 22.44 -10.94
C ALA A 153 12.81 22.31 -9.45
N LEU A 154 12.11 23.07 -8.61
CA LEU A 154 12.23 22.93 -7.15
C LEU A 154 11.77 21.54 -6.71
N ARG A 155 12.61 20.85 -5.94
CA ARG A 155 12.28 19.60 -5.28
C ARG A 155 12.59 19.68 -3.78
N LEU A 156 11.63 19.26 -2.99
CA LEU A 156 11.79 19.07 -1.56
C LEU A 156 12.02 17.58 -1.27
N ASN A 157 12.59 17.31 -0.11
CA ASN A 157 12.87 15.96 0.36
C ASN A 157 13.66 15.13 -0.67
N THR A 158 14.72 15.71 -1.21
CA THR A 158 15.60 15.05 -2.19
C THR A 158 16.12 13.72 -1.65
N ALA A 159 16.25 12.73 -2.53
CA ALA A 159 16.58 11.34 -2.18
C ALA A 159 15.59 10.70 -1.19
N ASN A 160 14.41 11.28 -0.99
CA ASN A 160 13.34 10.75 -0.13
C ASN A 160 13.81 10.41 1.31
N THR A 161 14.57 11.32 1.92
CA THR A 161 15.28 11.07 3.19
C THR A 161 14.48 11.41 4.45
N ALA A 162 13.54 12.36 4.38
CA ALA A 162 12.74 12.81 5.52
C ALA A 162 11.30 12.27 5.49
N HIS A 163 10.65 12.26 6.65
CA HIS A 163 9.32 11.68 6.83
C HIS A 163 8.20 12.71 6.64
N TYR A 164 8.09 13.23 5.43
CA TYR A 164 6.98 14.09 5.01
C TYR A 164 6.67 13.90 3.54
N ILE A 165 5.52 14.37 3.10
CA ILE A 165 5.13 14.41 1.69
C ILE A 165 5.00 15.86 1.23
N THR A 166 5.20 16.10 -0.07
CA THR A 166 5.16 17.43 -0.66
C THR A 166 3.96 17.58 -1.59
N ASP A 167 3.21 18.65 -1.40
CA ASP A 167 2.12 19.08 -2.25
C ASP A 167 2.56 20.28 -3.10
N TYR A 168 3.14 19.99 -4.27
CA TYR A 168 3.54 21.02 -5.24
C TYR A 168 2.30 21.55 -5.94
N GLN A 169 2.15 22.88 -5.98
CA GLN A 169 0.99 23.55 -6.56
C GLN A 169 1.35 24.40 -7.77
N GLY A 170 0.40 24.51 -8.73
CA GLY A 170 0.50 25.37 -9.89
C GLY A 170 1.78 25.13 -10.71
N GLN A 171 2.45 26.20 -11.06
CA GLN A 171 3.66 26.18 -11.89
C GLN A 171 4.79 25.31 -11.34
N LEU A 172 4.88 25.13 -10.01
CA LEU A 172 5.90 24.30 -9.39
C LEU A 172 5.69 22.82 -9.72
N LEU A 173 4.43 22.37 -9.74
CA LEU A 173 4.09 21.02 -10.18
C LEU A 173 4.34 20.84 -11.67
N ASP A 174 3.92 21.80 -12.51
CA ASP A 174 4.10 21.71 -13.96
C ASP A 174 5.57 21.58 -14.32
N GLN A 175 6.43 22.41 -13.76
CA GLN A 175 7.89 22.36 -13.96
C GLN A 175 8.49 21.02 -13.50
N LEU A 176 8.03 20.49 -12.36
CA LEU A 176 8.49 19.19 -11.85
C LEU A 176 8.13 18.06 -12.81
N LEU A 177 6.90 18.05 -13.34
CA LEU A 177 6.43 17.01 -14.26
C LEU A 177 7.07 17.12 -15.65
N GLU A 178 7.41 18.32 -16.10
CA GLU A 178 8.19 18.52 -17.34
C GLU A 178 9.58 17.89 -17.26
N GLU A 179 10.21 17.90 -16.10
CA GLU A 179 11.52 17.30 -15.86
C GLU A 179 11.45 15.81 -15.46
N PHE A 180 10.26 15.26 -15.27
CA PHE A 180 10.06 13.93 -14.67
C PHE A 180 10.87 12.82 -15.36
N ALA A 181 10.91 12.80 -16.69
CA ALA A 181 11.62 11.78 -17.49
C ALA A 181 13.13 11.74 -17.16
N ASN A 182 13.71 12.87 -16.78
CA ASN A 182 15.14 13.02 -16.49
C ASN A 182 15.51 12.74 -15.03
N LEU A 183 14.52 12.50 -14.16
CA LEU A 183 14.76 12.21 -12.75
C LEU A 183 15.26 10.76 -12.57
N ASP A 184 15.99 10.53 -11.46
CA ASP A 184 16.35 9.19 -11.05
C ASP A 184 15.12 8.39 -10.55
N THR A 185 15.27 7.07 -10.49
CA THR A 185 14.18 6.15 -10.09
C THR A 185 13.60 6.46 -8.71
N VAL A 186 14.44 6.83 -7.72
CA VAL A 186 13.99 7.16 -6.36
C VAL A 186 13.10 8.41 -6.38
N SER A 187 13.50 9.44 -7.12
CA SER A 187 12.74 10.68 -7.28
C SER A 187 11.42 10.44 -8.01
N LYS A 188 11.41 9.63 -9.08
CA LYS A 188 10.18 9.23 -9.77
C LYS A 188 9.23 8.48 -8.84
N LEU A 189 9.73 7.48 -8.11
CA LEU A 189 8.98 6.72 -7.13
C LEU A 189 8.36 7.63 -6.05
N GLN A 190 9.15 8.56 -5.53
CA GLN A 190 8.70 9.52 -4.53
C GLN A 190 7.50 10.35 -5.05
N ILE A 191 7.60 10.90 -6.24
CA ILE A 191 6.52 11.69 -6.87
C ILE A 191 5.26 10.85 -7.03
N LEU A 192 5.37 9.63 -7.55
CA LEU A 192 4.24 8.72 -7.72
C LEU A 192 3.55 8.41 -6.38
N GLN A 193 4.33 8.12 -5.33
CA GLN A 193 3.79 7.81 -4.01
C GLN A 193 3.14 9.03 -3.35
N GLU A 194 3.79 10.20 -3.41
CA GLU A 194 3.24 11.44 -2.86
C GLU A 194 1.95 11.86 -3.56
N ARG A 195 1.91 11.84 -4.89
CA ARG A 195 0.69 12.15 -5.66
C ARG A 195 -0.44 11.18 -5.33
N ARG A 196 -0.16 9.88 -5.20
CA ARG A 196 -1.16 8.89 -4.78
C ARG A 196 -1.70 9.19 -3.38
N LEU A 197 -0.84 9.48 -2.41
CA LEU A 197 -1.27 9.82 -1.05
C LEU A 197 -2.10 11.09 -1.01
N LEU A 198 -1.72 12.13 -1.77
CA LEU A 198 -2.50 13.37 -1.89
C LEU A 198 -3.88 13.12 -2.51
N ALA A 199 -3.98 12.22 -3.48
CA ALA A 199 -5.27 11.79 -4.05
C ALA A 199 -6.13 11.02 -3.04
N GLU A 200 -5.52 10.08 -2.29
CA GLU A 200 -6.21 9.35 -1.21
C GLU A 200 -6.77 10.29 -0.11
N SER A 201 -6.08 11.38 0.17
CA SER A 201 -6.53 12.39 1.14
C SER A 201 -7.59 13.35 0.60
N GLY A 202 -7.87 13.30 -0.69
CA GLY A 202 -8.78 14.25 -1.37
C GLY A 202 -8.20 15.66 -1.57
N ARG A 203 -6.88 15.86 -1.34
CA ARG A 203 -6.20 17.14 -1.60
C ARG A 203 -6.06 17.45 -3.09
N ILE A 204 -5.93 16.41 -3.91
CA ILE A 204 -5.93 16.49 -5.38
C ILE A 204 -6.95 15.51 -5.94
N SER A 205 -7.39 15.74 -7.18
CA SER A 205 -8.29 14.80 -7.84
C SER A 205 -7.61 13.45 -8.08
N TYR A 206 -8.31 12.37 -7.77
CA TYR A 206 -7.83 11.01 -8.03
C TYR A 206 -7.66 10.75 -9.54
N ALA A 207 -8.47 11.40 -10.37
CA ALA A 207 -8.36 11.35 -11.82
C ALA A 207 -7.00 11.82 -12.36
N SER A 208 -6.31 12.73 -11.65
CA SER A 208 -4.99 13.21 -12.05
C SER A 208 -3.91 12.12 -12.08
N LEU A 209 -4.13 11.00 -11.39
CA LEU A 209 -3.21 9.86 -11.38
C LEU A 209 -3.22 9.09 -12.71
N VAL A 210 -4.29 9.19 -13.49
CA VAL A 210 -4.38 8.55 -14.82
C VAL A 210 -3.33 9.16 -15.75
N ALA A 211 -3.27 10.48 -15.85
CA ALA A 211 -2.25 11.18 -16.65
C ALA A 211 -0.82 10.97 -16.11
N LEU A 212 -0.67 10.81 -14.80
CA LEU A 212 0.64 10.52 -14.19
C LEU A 212 1.20 9.16 -14.65
N LEU A 213 0.34 8.16 -14.88
CA LEU A 213 0.74 6.85 -15.41
C LEU A 213 1.33 6.93 -16.82
N ASP A 214 0.92 7.90 -17.64
CA ASP A 214 1.51 8.09 -18.98
C ASP A 214 3.00 8.42 -18.93
N LEU A 215 3.45 9.09 -17.87
CA LEU A 215 4.86 9.45 -17.68
C LEU A 215 5.76 8.25 -17.39
N VAL A 216 5.18 7.13 -16.94
CA VAL A 216 5.92 5.93 -16.51
C VAL A 216 5.59 4.68 -17.33
N GLU A 217 4.85 4.82 -18.41
CA GLU A 217 4.43 3.71 -19.28
C GLU A 217 5.61 2.82 -19.73
N LYS A 218 6.76 3.44 -20.03
CA LYS A 218 7.95 2.77 -20.58
C LYS A 218 9.06 2.52 -19.55
N GLU A 219 8.78 2.77 -18.26
CA GLU A 219 9.75 2.53 -17.20
C GLU A 219 9.88 1.02 -16.93
N GLU A 220 11.11 0.53 -16.87
CA GLU A 220 11.41 -0.90 -16.71
C GLU A 220 11.73 -1.31 -15.27
N SER A 221 11.87 -0.34 -14.34
CA SER A 221 12.19 -0.60 -12.94
C SER A 221 11.03 -1.30 -12.20
N PHE A 222 11.36 -2.31 -11.41
CA PHE A 222 10.41 -2.98 -10.52
C PHE A 222 9.79 -2.04 -9.49
N LEU A 223 10.56 -1.08 -8.96
CA LEU A 223 10.02 -0.07 -8.02
C LEU A 223 8.92 0.77 -8.67
N ILE A 224 9.11 1.15 -9.93
CA ILE A 224 8.09 1.88 -10.68
C ILE A 224 6.91 0.97 -11.03
N ALA A 225 7.15 -0.29 -11.39
CA ALA A 225 6.08 -1.26 -11.63
C ALA A 225 5.19 -1.45 -10.38
N GLN A 226 5.79 -1.48 -9.19
CA GLN A 226 5.04 -1.51 -7.93
C GLN A 226 4.23 -0.23 -7.71
N ALA A 227 4.80 0.93 -7.97
CA ALA A 227 4.08 2.22 -7.84
C ALA A 227 2.91 2.30 -8.82
N LYS A 228 3.10 1.92 -10.09
CA LYS A 228 2.02 1.77 -11.08
C LYS A 228 0.91 0.85 -10.57
N SER A 229 1.29 -0.30 -10.01
CA SER A 229 0.36 -1.28 -9.45
C SER A 229 -0.50 -0.69 -8.32
N GLN A 230 0.09 0.08 -7.43
CA GLN A 230 -0.64 0.74 -6.33
C GLN A 230 -1.63 1.80 -6.86
N ILE A 231 -1.23 2.57 -7.87
CA ILE A 231 -2.12 3.55 -8.52
C ILE A 231 -3.28 2.83 -9.22
N LEU A 232 -3.00 1.80 -10.01
CA LEU A 232 -4.01 1.02 -10.73
C LEU A 232 -4.99 0.32 -9.76
N ALA A 233 -4.49 -0.25 -8.66
CA ALA A 233 -5.33 -0.84 -7.63
C ALA A 233 -6.23 0.23 -6.96
N GLY A 234 -5.72 1.43 -6.76
CA GLY A 234 -6.49 2.57 -6.27
C GLY A 234 -7.59 2.98 -7.25
N LEU A 235 -7.28 3.12 -8.52
CA LEU A 235 -8.24 3.46 -9.59
C LEU A 235 -9.34 2.39 -9.72
N LYS A 236 -9.01 1.11 -9.58
CA LYS A 236 -9.98 0.01 -9.68
C LYS A 236 -11.14 0.14 -8.69
N ARG A 237 -10.94 0.76 -7.54
CA ARG A 237 -12.00 0.96 -6.54
C ARG A 237 -13.19 1.78 -7.05
N PHE A 238 -12.94 2.66 -8.03
CA PHE A 238 -13.96 3.52 -8.65
C PHE A 238 -14.71 2.84 -9.79
N ILE A 239 -14.27 1.65 -10.22
CA ILE A 239 -14.77 0.98 -11.41
C ILE A 239 -15.66 -0.18 -10.99
N ASP A 240 -16.89 -0.19 -11.52
CA ASP A 240 -17.80 -1.31 -11.35
C ASP A 240 -17.59 -2.35 -12.46
N GLU A 241 -17.81 -3.63 -12.13
CA GLU A 241 -17.72 -4.72 -13.10
C GLU A 241 -18.82 -4.61 -14.18
N ASP A 242 -18.54 -5.13 -15.36
CA ASP A 242 -19.44 -5.17 -16.51
C ASP A 242 -19.92 -3.79 -17.00
N THR A 243 -19.09 -2.76 -16.81
CA THR A 243 -19.34 -1.38 -17.27
C THR A 243 -18.37 -0.96 -18.37
N GLU A 244 -18.73 0.10 -19.11
CA GLU A 244 -17.84 0.75 -20.09
C GLU A 244 -16.54 1.23 -19.42
N ALA A 245 -16.63 1.75 -18.19
CA ALA A 245 -15.47 2.17 -17.42
C ALA A 245 -14.49 1.03 -17.13
N GLU A 246 -14.98 -0.20 -16.92
CA GLU A 246 -14.13 -1.37 -16.79
C GLU A 246 -13.35 -1.67 -18.08
N VAL A 247 -13.98 -1.52 -19.25
CA VAL A 247 -13.32 -1.72 -20.55
C VAL A 247 -12.16 -0.75 -20.71
N HIS A 248 -12.38 0.54 -20.41
CA HIS A 248 -11.34 1.58 -20.44
C HIS A 248 -10.24 1.33 -19.41
N TYR A 249 -10.61 0.93 -18.18
CA TYR A 249 -9.63 0.58 -17.16
C TYR A 249 -8.73 -0.58 -17.59
N LYS A 250 -9.31 -1.65 -18.15
CA LYS A 250 -8.54 -2.77 -18.70
C LYS A 250 -7.62 -2.34 -19.85
N ALA A 251 -8.06 -1.38 -20.67
CA ALA A 251 -7.21 -0.82 -21.73
C ALA A 251 -6.03 -0.04 -21.15
N LEU A 252 -6.25 0.78 -20.12
CA LEU A 252 -5.16 1.45 -19.39
C LEU A 252 -4.16 0.44 -18.81
N VAL A 253 -4.64 -0.61 -18.15
CA VAL A 253 -3.79 -1.67 -17.59
C VAL A 253 -2.93 -2.33 -18.66
N ARG A 254 -3.53 -2.70 -19.80
CA ARG A 254 -2.79 -3.27 -20.93
C ARG A 254 -1.70 -2.32 -21.43
N ARG A 255 -2.03 -1.05 -21.59
CA ARG A 255 -1.07 -0.03 -22.02
C ARG A 255 0.12 0.09 -21.05
N GLN A 256 -0.12 -0.02 -19.75
CA GLN A 256 0.93 0.11 -18.74
C GLN A 256 1.90 -1.08 -18.69
N PHE A 257 1.51 -2.27 -19.13
CA PHE A 257 2.30 -3.49 -18.94
C PHE A 257 2.60 -4.30 -20.22
N GLN A 258 1.97 -3.98 -21.34
CA GLN A 258 2.23 -4.73 -22.59
C GLN A 258 3.68 -4.64 -23.05
N ASN A 259 4.36 -3.51 -22.86
CA ASN A 259 5.76 -3.36 -23.22
C ASN A 259 6.67 -4.30 -22.41
N ASP A 260 6.36 -4.49 -21.12
CA ASP A 260 7.07 -5.44 -20.27
C ASP A 260 6.86 -6.88 -20.74
N PHE A 261 5.65 -7.24 -21.16
CA PHE A 261 5.37 -8.54 -21.75
C PHE A 261 6.09 -8.75 -23.09
N GLU A 262 6.13 -7.75 -23.96
CA GLU A 262 6.84 -7.82 -25.23
C GLU A 262 8.36 -7.99 -25.02
N ARG A 263 8.92 -7.33 -24.00
CA ARG A 263 10.34 -7.41 -23.64
C ARG A 263 10.70 -8.73 -22.96
N LEU A 264 9.93 -9.12 -21.97
CA LEU A 264 10.26 -10.23 -21.06
C LEU A 264 9.62 -11.57 -21.46
N GLY A 265 8.47 -11.53 -22.14
CA GLY A 265 7.70 -12.73 -22.47
C GLY A 265 6.98 -13.33 -21.26
N PHE A 266 6.48 -14.55 -21.43
CA PHE A 266 5.82 -15.30 -20.37
C PHE A 266 6.81 -16.13 -19.54
N ASP A 267 7.77 -16.77 -20.19
CA ASP A 267 8.72 -17.68 -19.57
C ASP A 267 9.99 -16.96 -19.10
N ALA A 268 10.56 -17.45 -17.98
CA ALA A 268 11.87 -16.99 -17.53
C ALA A 268 12.96 -17.30 -18.55
N LYS A 269 13.95 -16.42 -18.65
CA LYS A 269 15.08 -16.54 -19.58
C LYS A 269 16.38 -16.79 -18.83
N ASP A 270 17.26 -17.60 -19.42
CA ASP A 270 18.58 -17.84 -18.85
C ASP A 270 19.38 -16.52 -18.75
N GLY A 271 19.94 -16.27 -17.57
CA GLY A 271 20.74 -15.06 -17.32
C GLY A 271 19.93 -13.78 -17.07
N GLU A 272 18.63 -13.90 -16.88
CA GLU A 272 17.74 -12.81 -16.52
C GLU A 272 18.03 -12.29 -15.11
N SER A 273 17.82 -10.99 -14.88
CA SER A 273 17.94 -10.40 -13.54
C SER A 273 16.74 -10.74 -12.66
N ASP A 274 16.94 -10.79 -11.34
CA ASP A 274 15.84 -10.94 -10.37
C ASP A 274 14.80 -9.80 -10.52
N GLU A 275 15.24 -8.60 -10.87
CA GLU A 275 14.37 -7.46 -11.12
C GLU A 275 13.44 -7.71 -12.32
N ASP A 276 13.96 -8.22 -13.43
CA ASP A 276 13.17 -8.55 -14.61
C ASP A 276 12.15 -9.66 -14.33
N GLU A 277 12.51 -10.66 -13.51
CA GLU A 277 11.58 -11.69 -13.07
C GLU A 277 10.42 -11.07 -12.26
N MET A 278 10.71 -10.16 -11.32
CA MET A 278 9.69 -9.49 -10.53
C MET A 278 8.80 -8.57 -11.37
N VAL A 279 9.37 -7.86 -12.35
CA VAL A 279 8.60 -7.05 -13.31
C VAL A 279 7.68 -7.93 -14.15
N ARG A 280 8.18 -9.07 -14.67
CA ARG A 280 7.37 -10.04 -15.43
C ARG A 280 6.19 -10.54 -14.62
N GLN A 281 6.39 -10.98 -13.39
CA GLN A 281 5.32 -11.47 -12.52
C GLN A 281 4.25 -10.40 -12.28
N THR A 282 4.67 -9.16 -12.06
CA THR A 282 3.77 -8.02 -11.88
C THR A 282 2.98 -7.74 -13.16
N ALA A 283 3.65 -7.64 -14.30
CA ALA A 283 3.02 -7.38 -15.59
C ALA A 283 2.01 -8.48 -15.97
N LEU A 284 2.40 -9.75 -15.84
CA LEU A 284 1.51 -10.88 -16.12
C LEU A 284 0.28 -10.89 -15.22
N SER A 285 0.41 -10.56 -13.93
CA SER A 285 -0.71 -10.48 -13.02
C SER A 285 -1.77 -9.48 -13.49
N TYR A 286 -1.34 -8.28 -13.88
CA TYR A 286 -2.25 -7.25 -14.37
C TYR A 286 -2.80 -7.56 -15.76
N LEU A 287 -1.97 -8.07 -16.67
CA LEU A 287 -2.37 -8.40 -18.04
C LEU A 287 -3.39 -9.55 -18.10
N ILE A 288 -3.24 -10.59 -17.28
CA ILE A 288 -4.21 -11.68 -17.17
C ILE A 288 -5.54 -11.17 -16.60
N GLN A 289 -5.50 -10.30 -15.60
CA GLN A 289 -6.72 -9.68 -15.05
C GLN A 289 -7.40 -8.74 -16.05
N ALA A 290 -6.63 -8.08 -16.93
CA ALA A 290 -7.13 -7.21 -17.99
C ALA A 290 -7.48 -7.96 -19.30
N ASP A 291 -7.51 -9.30 -19.26
CA ASP A 291 -7.85 -10.16 -20.39
C ASP A 291 -6.98 -9.91 -21.65
N TYR A 292 -5.67 -9.61 -21.43
CA TYR A 292 -4.71 -9.42 -22.52
C TYR A 292 -4.42 -10.76 -23.19
N GLN A 293 -4.92 -10.94 -24.40
CA GLN A 293 -4.96 -12.22 -25.09
C GLN A 293 -3.61 -12.93 -25.22
N PRO A 294 -2.48 -12.26 -25.54
CA PRO A 294 -1.19 -12.96 -25.60
C PRO A 294 -0.80 -13.61 -24.27
N ALA A 295 -1.02 -12.95 -23.13
CA ALA A 295 -0.74 -13.50 -21.81
C ALA A 295 -1.73 -14.61 -21.42
N VAL A 296 -3.03 -14.43 -21.73
CA VAL A 296 -4.08 -15.42 -21.48
C VAL A 296 -3.82 -16.73 -22.23
N LEU A 297 -3.46 -16.65 -23.51
CA LEU A 297 -3.17 -17.83 -24.34
C LEU A 297 -1.89 -18.54 -23.90
N ALA A 298 -0.85 -17.78 -23.53
CA ALA A 298 0.39 -18.35 -23.01
C ALA A 298 0.14 -19.11 -21.69
N ALA A 299 -0.61 -18.52 -20.76
CA ALA A 299 -1.00 -19.18 -19.51
C ALA A 299 -1.82 -20.45 -19.74
N ALA A 300 -2.78 -20.42 -20.67
CA ALA A 300 -3.58 -21.58 -21.02
C ALA A 300 -2.73 -22.73 -21.61
N SER A 301 -1.75 -22.40 -22.46
CA SER A 301 -0.82 -23.38 -23.01
C SER A 301 0.03 -24.05 -21.91
N VAL A 302 0.54 -23.27 -20.95
CA VAL A 302 1.30 -23.83 -19.81
C VAL A 302 0.41 -24.73 -18.96
N PHE A 303 -0.84 -24.37 -18.70
CA PHE A 303 -1.76 -25.23 -17.96
C PHE A 303 -1.97 -26.56 -18.68
N GLN A 304 -2.25 -26.55 -19.97
CA GLN A 304 -2.45 -27.77 -20.74
C GLN A 304 -1.23 -28.70 -20.74
N ALA A 305 -0.02 -28.14 -20.79
CA ALA A 305 1.22 -28.93 -20.72
C ALA A 305 1.43 -29.61 -19.35
N HIS A 306 0.84 -29.08 -18.28
CA HIS A 306 1.02 -29.54 -16.91
C HIS A 306 -0.27 -30.06 -16.25
N LYS A 307 -1.36 -30.24 -16.99
CA LYS A 307 -2.68 -30.60 -16.44
C LYS A 307 -2.71 -31.89 -15.61
N GLU A 308 -1.84 -32.86 -15.88
CA GLU A 308 -1.75 -34.09 -15.12
C GLU A 308 -1.05 -33.91 -13.76
N ASN A 309 -0.26 -32.86 -13.61
CA ASN A 309 0.41 -32.49 -12.36
C ASN A 309 0.62 -30.96 -12.31
N ILE A 310 -0.40 -30.26 -11.85
CA ILE A 310 -0.39 -28.77 -11.80
C ILE A 310 0.65 -28.21 -10.81
N GLU A 311 1.12 -28.98 -9.84
CA GLU A 311 2.21 -28.57 -8.93
C GLU A 311 3.55 -28.45 -9.68
N SER A 312 3.71 -29.14 -10.82
CA SER A 312 4.91 -29.07 -11.66
C SER A 312 5.01 -27.77 -12.52
N ILE A 313 3.99 -26.95 -12.55
CA ILE A 313 4.05 -25.64 -13.19
C ILE A 313 5.14 -24.81 -12.50
N PRO A 314 6.02 -24.09 -13.24
CA PRO A 314 7.05 -23.25 -12.65
C PRO A 314 6.49 -22.31 -11.57
N ALA A 315 7.07 -22.32 -10.37
CA ALA A 315 6.51 -21.66 -9.18
C ALA A 315 6.28 -20.15 -9.36
N SER A 316 7.12 -19.50 -10.17
CA SER A 316 7.04 -18.06 -10.47
C SER A 316 5.77 -17.63 -11.23
N VAL A 317 5.20 -18.53 -12.03
CA VAL A 317 3.99 -18.26 -12.85
C VAL A 317 2.80 -19.16 -12.48
N ARG A 318 3.00 -20.15 -11.63
CA ARG A 318 1.99 -21.16 -11.28
C ARG A 318 0.69 -20.54 -10.81
N GLY A 319 0.75 -19.60 -9.88
CA GLY A 319 -0.46 -18.93 -9.37
C GLY A 319 -1.24 -18.23 -10.48
N LEU A 320 -0.56 -17.56 -11.40
CA LEU A 320 -1.17 -16.84 -12.52
C LEU A 320 -1.80 -17.79 -13.54
N VAL A 321 -1.13 -18.90 -13.82
CA VAL A 321 -1.65 -19.96 -14.71
C VAL A 321 -2.93 -20.56 -14.13
N LEU A 322 -2.94 -20.87 -12.83
CA LEU A 322 -4.11 -21.42 -12.16
C LEU A 322 -5.29 -20.45 -12.11
N ILE A 323 -5.01 -19.15 -11.85
CA ILE A 323 -6.02 -18.07 -11.91
C ILE A 323 -6.61 -17.98 -13.31
N ASN A 324 -5.76 -17.95 -14.33
CA ASN A 324 -6.23 -17.87 -15.71
C ASN A 324 -7.14 -19.07 -16.06
N GLN A 325 -6.76 -20.28 -15.67
CA GLN A 325 -7.57 -21.46 -15.92
C GLN A 325 -8.92 -21.38 -15.22
N MET A 326 -8.96 -20.94 -13.95
CA MET A 326 -10.23 -20.77 -13.23
C MET A 326 -11.14 -19.75 -13.91
N LYS A 327 -10.58 -18.63 -14.40
CA LYS A 327 -11.34 -17.61 -15.14
C LYS A 327 -11.91 -18.14 -16.45
N GLN A 328 -11.24 -19.08 -17.12
CA GLN A 328 -11.65 -19.60 -18.44
C GLN A 328 -12.62 -20.77 -18.34
N GLU A 329 -12.42 -21.67 -17.40
CA GLU A 329 -13.20 -22.90 -17.28
C GLU A 329 -14.38 -22.78 -16.31
N ASP A 330 -14.14 -22.20 -15.13
CA ASP A 330 -15.12 -21.92 -14.07
C ASP A 330 -16.11 -23.09 -13.81
N SER A 331 -15.57 -24.27 -13.53
CA SER A 331 -16.35 -25.48 -13.26
C SER A 331 -16.20 -25.97 -11.80
N LEU A 332 -17.25 -26.64 -11.28
CA LEU A 332 -17.16 -27.31 -9.98
C LEU A 332 -16.01 -28.34 -9.98
N THR A 333 -15.84 -29.10 -11.05
CA THR A 333 -14.76 -30.09 -11.17
C THR A 333 -13.38 -29.45 -10.98
N LEU A 334 -13.12 -28.31 -11.61
CA LEU A 334 -11.85 -27.59 -11.44
C LEU A 334 -11.66 -27.09 -10.00
N VAL A 335 -12.74 -26.62 -9.36
CA VAL A 335 -12.70 -26.22 -7.93
C VAL A 335 -12.34 -27.41 -7.05
N GLU A 336 -12.98 -28.57 -7.26
CA GLU A 336 -12.69 -29.81 -6.52
C GLU A 336 -11.25 -30.28 -6.72
N ASP A 337 -10.73 -30.22 -7.96
CA ASP A 337 -9.34 -30.56 -8.28
C ASP A 337 -8.36 -29.67 -7.55
N TYR A 338 -8.62 -28.36 -7.51
CA TYR A 338 -7.76 -27.41 -6.80
C TYR A 338 -7.83 -27.57 -5.27
N VAL A 339 -9.00 -27.84 -4.71
CA VAL A 339 -9.14 -28.13 -3.26
C VAL A 339 -8.42 -29.43 -2.92
N ASN A 340 -8.52 -30.45 -3.76
CA ASN A 340 -7.79 -31.72 -3.55
C ASN A 340 -6.25 -31.48 -3.60
N ALA A 341 -5.77 -30.71 -4.55
CA ALA A 341 -4.35 -30.33 -4.63
C ALA A 341 -3.92 -29.54 -3.37
N TYR A 342 -4.77 -28.63 -2.87
CA TYR A 342 -4.53 -27.89 -1.64
C TYR A 342 -4.35 -28.79 -0.41
N VAL A 343 -5.18 -29.82 -0.28
CA VAL A 343 -5.13 -30.77 0.84
C VAL A 343 -3.90 -31.69 0.76
N THR A 344 -3.51 -32.10 -0.45
CA THR A 344 -2.48 -33.13 -0.64
C THR A 344 -1.06 -32.58 -0.71
N THR A 345 -0.86 -31.31 -1.09
CA THR A 345 0.48 -30.71 -1.19
C THR A 345 1.12 -30.42 0.16
N ASN A 346 2.44 -30.49 0.21
CA ASN A 346 3.26 -29.99 1.33
C ASN A 346 3.86 -28.61 1.07
N ASP A 347 3.71 -28.06 -0.14
CA ASP A 347 4.21 -26.73 -0.52
C ASP A 347 3.24 -25.63 -0.04
N SER A 348 3.63 -24.86 0.96
CA SER A 348 2.81 -23.77 1.51
C SER A 348 2.59 -22.62 0.51
N ASN A 349 3.52 -22.39 -0.42
CA ASN A 349 3.36 -21.40 -1.47
C ASN A 349 2.30 -21.86 -2.48
N PHE A 350 2.35 -23.12 -2.87
CA PHE A 350 1.34 -23.69 -3.76
C PHE A 350 -0.07 -23.67 -3.13
N ARG A 351 -0.20 -23.96 -1.83
CA ARG A 351 -1.48 -23.77 -1.11
C ARG A 351 -2.03 -22.36 -1.24
N ARG A 352 -1.18 -21.34 -1.03
CA ARG A 352 -1.61 -19.94 -1.20
C ARG A 352 -2.04 -19.60 -2.62
N GLN A 353 -1.30 -20.10 -3.61
CA GLN A 353 -1.63 -19.93 -5.02
C GLN A 353 -2.98 -20.57 -5.37
N LEU A 354 -3.24 -21.77 -4.86
CA LEU A 354 -4.52 -22.47 -5.05
C LEU A 354 -5.69 -21.71 -4.40
N THR A 355 -5.54 -21.24 -3.15
CA THR A 355 -6.56 -20.46 -2.47
C THR A 355 -6.92 -19.19 -3.26
N GLN A 356 -5.89 -18.52 -3.77
CA GLN A 356 -6.09 -17.33 -4.60
C GLN A 356 -6.79 -17.69 -5.93
N ALA A 357 -6.35 -18.75 -6.60
CA ALA A 357 -6.94 -19.16 -7.87
C ALA A 357 -8.41 -19.59 -7.73
N ILE A 358 -8.75 -20.35 -6.70
CA ILE A 358 -10.13 -20.78 -6.42
C ILE A 358 -11.06 -19.57 -6.22
N SER A 359 -10.57 -18.49 -5.62
CA SER A 359 -11.38 -17.29 -5.39
C SER A 359 -11.87 -16.59 -6.65
N TYR A 360 -11.32 -16.93 -7.82
CA TYR A 360 -11.77 -16.40 -9.12
C TYR A 360 -12.97 -17.15 -9.71
N LEU A 361 -13.50 -18.16 -9.03
CA LEU A 361 -14.73 -18.84 -9.44
C LEU A 361 -15.90 -17.86 -9.55
N LYS A 362 -16.82 -18.14 -10.48
CA LYS A 362 -18.08 -17.40 -10.64
C LYS A 362 -19.29 -18.36 -10.72
N ASN A 363 -19.14 -19.62 -10.27
CA ASN A 363 -20.21 -20.58 -10.18
C ASN A 363 -20.63 -20.83 -8.73
N GLN A 364 -21.93 -20.88 -8.47
CA GLN A 364 -22.49 -21.01 -7.12
C GLN A 364 -22.21 -22.37 -6.51
N GLU A 365 -22.21 -23.46 -7.31
CA GLU A 365 -21.93 -24.82 -6.81
C GLU A 365 -20.49 -24.92 -6.26
N GLY A 366 -19.52 -24.31 -6.96
CA GLY A 366 -18.14 -24.25 -6.51
C GLY A 366 -17.98 -23.43 -5.22
N LEU A 367 -18.68 -22.29 -5.12
CA LEU A 367 -18.66 -21.46 -3.92
C LEU A 367 -19.27 -22.21 -2.71
N ASP A 368 -20.41 -22.86 -2.89
CA ASP A 368 -21.06 -23.64 -1.84
C ASP A 368 -20.19 -24.81 -1.38
N TYR A 369 -19.54 -25.48 -2.35
CA TYR A 369 -18.58 -26.54 -2.05
C TYR A 369 -17.42 -26.04 -1.17
N VAL A 370 -16.79 -24.94 -1.54
CA VAL A 370 -15.68 -24.34 -0.78
C VAL A 370 -16.12 -23.96 0.62
N LEU A 371 -17.25 -23.25 0.78
CA LEU A 371 -17.76 -22.83 2.08
C LEU A 371 -18.05 -24.04 2.99
N GLY A 372 -18.48 -25.16 2.42
CA GLY A 372 -18.67 -26.41 3.12
C GLY A 372 -17.38 -27.01 3.68
N GLN A 373 -16.21 -26.68 3.11
CA GLN A 373 -14.90 -27.18 3.52
C GLN A 373 -14.23 -26.35 4.62
N LEU A 374 -14.60 -25.06 4.78
CA LEU A 374 -13.85 -24.12 5.61
C LEU A 374 -13.76 -24.48 7.10
N LYS A 375 -14.73 -25.25 7.61
CA LYS A 375 -14.75 -25.71 9.02
C LYS A 375 -14.05 -27.06 9.22
N ASP A 376 -13.73 -27.79 8.15
CA ASP A 376 -13.04 -29.06 8.25
C ASP A 376 -11.54 -28.83 8.43
N LYS A 377 -11.03 -29.15 9.63
CA LYS A 377 -9.61 -29.01 9.99
C LYS A 377 -8.66 -29.88 9.15
N HIS A 378 -9.19 -30.92 8.49
CA HIS A 378 -8.42 -31.75 7.57
C HIS A 378 -8.22 -31.07 6.22
N VAL A 379 -9.07 -30.11 5.87
CA VAL A 379 -9.00 -29.32 4.64
C VAL A 379 -8.34 -27.97 4.91
N VAL A 380 -8.91 -27.15 5.81
CA VAL A 380 -8.42 -25.81 6.13
C VAL A 380 -7.99 -25.75 7.59
N LYS A 381 -6.71 -25.54 7.83
CA LYS A 381 -6.22 -25.30 9.20
C LYS A 381 -6.74 -23.95 9.71
N PRO A 382 -7.08 -23.82 11.00
CA PRO A 382 -7.63 -22.59 11.57
C PRO A 382 -6.78 -21.35 11.25
N GLN A 383 -5.45 -21.46 11.34
CA GLN A 383 -4.53 -20.34 11.06
C GLN A 383 -4.51 -19.90 9.59
N ASP A 384 -4.98 -20.73 8.66
CA ASP A 384 -5.03 -20.44 7.22
C ASP A 384 -6.40 -19.90 6.77
N LEU A 385 -7.41 -19.95 7.66
CA LEU A 385 -8.79 -19.55 7.34
C LEU A 385 -8.89 -18.09 6.85
N TYR A 386 -8.07 -17.18 7.41
CA TYR A 386 -8.07 -15.77 7.02
C TYR A 386 -7.69 -15.57 5.54
N LEU A 387 -6.84 -16.45 4.96
CA LEU A 387 -6.46 -16.37 3.54
C LEU A 387 -7.65 -16.69 2.62
N TRP A 388 -8.44 -17.70 2.96
CA TRP A 388 -9.68 -18.01 2.25
C TRP A 388 -10.67 -16.87 2.34
N TYR A 389 -10.89 -16.37 3.56
CA TYR A 389 -11.77 -15.25 3.81
C TYR A 389 -11.37 -14.01 3.02
N MET A 390 -10.11 -13.61 3.07
CA MET A 390 -9.59 -12.44 2.36
C MET A 390 -9.74 -12.57 0.84
N ASN A 391 -9.33 -13.71 0.29
CA ASN A 391 -9.37 -13.93 -1.15
C ASN A 391 -10.79 -13.89 -1.72
N PHE A 392 -11.74 -14.54 -1.03
CA PHE A 392 -13.13 -14.56 -1.48
C PHE A 392 -13.88 -13.26 -1.20
N LEU A 393 -13.66 -12.62 -0.07
CA LEU A 393 -14.29 -11.35 0.27
C LEU A 393 -13.91 -10.24 -0.72
N ASN A 394 -12.74 -10.34 -1.31
CA ASN A 394 -12.23 -9.39 -2.31
C ASN A 394 -12.81 -9.62 -3.73
N LYS A 395 -13.73 -10.56 -3.90
CA LYS A 395 -14.38 -10.87 -5.18
C LYS A 395 -15.85 -10.50 -5.12
N SER A 396 -16.31 -9.67 -6.06
CA SER A 396 -17.71 -9.21 -6.10
C SER A 396 -18.70 -10.37 -6.11
N PHE A 397 -18.44 -11.42 -6.89
CA PHE A 397 -19.29 -12.61 -6.96
C PHE A 397 -19.48 -13.29 -5.59
N ALA A 398 -18.40 -13.47 -4.81
CA ALA A 398 -18.43 -14.21 -3.57
C ALA A 398 -18.65 -13.35 -2.31
N GLN A 399 -18.47 -12.03 -2.41
CA GLN A 399 -18.40 -11.12 -1.27
C GLN A 399 -19.61 -11.22 -0.33
N GLU A 400 -20.80 -11.14 -0.88
CA GLU A 400 -22.05 -11.21 -0.09
C GLU A 400 -22.18 -12.52 0.67
N THR A 401 -22.00 -13.62 -0.05
CA THR A 401 -22.13 -14.97 0.52
C THR A 401 -21.08 -15.24 1.60
N VAL A 402 -19.84 -14.83 1.37
CA VAL A 402 -18.75 -15.03 2.32
C VAL A 402 -18.85 -14.10 3.53
N TRP A 403 -19.32 -12.88 3.34
CA TRP A 403 -19.59 -11.96 4.44
C TRP A 403 -20.70 -12.51 5.35
N ASN A 404 -21.79 -13.01 4.80
CA ASN A 404 -22.87 -13.65 5.54
C ASN A 404 -22.38 -14.90 6.26
N TRP A 405 -21.60 -15.75 5.57
CA TRP A 405 -21.00 -16.93 6.18
C TRP A 405 -20.14 -16.56 7.42
N ALA A 406 -19.32 -15.53 7.34
CA ALA A 406 -18.49 -15.11 8.45
C ALA A 406 -19.32 -14.61 9.65
N LYS A 407 -20.38 -13.83 9.40
CA LYS A 407 -21.31 -13.37 10.45
C LYS A 407 -22.05 -14.53 11.11
N ASP A 408 -22.57 -15.46 10.32
CA ASP A 408 -23.33 -16.62 10.80
C ASP A 408 -22.45 -17.60 11.59
N ASN A 409 -21.15 -17.61 11.32
CA ASN A 409 -20.19 -18.50 11.97
C ASN A 409 -19.23 -17.76 12.92
N TRP A 410 -19.56 -16.54 13.33
CA TRP A 410 -18.68 -15.69 14.12
C TRP A 410 -18.23 -16.34 15.44
N ASP A 411 -19.17 -16.95 16.18
CA ASP A 411 -18.85 -17.63 17.45
C ASP A 411 -17.90 -18.82 17.23
N TRP A 412 -18.07 -19.54 16.14
CA TRP A 412 -17.14 -20.61 15.78
C TRP A 412 -15.76 -20.08 15.42
N ILE A 413 -15.68 -18.99 14.64
CA ILE A 413 -14.40 -18.33 14.28
C ILE A 413 -13.69 -17.87 15.55
N LYS A 414 -14.42 -17.23 16.48
CA LYS A 414 -13.90 -16.76 17.75
C LYS A 414 -13.40 -17.92 18.62
N ALA A 415 -14.10 -19.03 18.66
CA ALA A 415 -13.68 -20.22 19.42
C ALA A 415 -12.47 -20.91 18.79
N ALA A 416 -12.38 -20.96 17.45
CA ALA A 416 -11.28 -21.60 16.72
C ALA A 416 -9.97 -20.78 16.76
N LEU A 417 -10.06 -19.45 16.78
CA LEU A 417 -8.93 -18.51 16.65
C LEU A 417 -8.76 -17.57 17.85
N GLY A 418 -9.61 -17.66 18.87
CA GLY A 418 -9.53 -16.81 20.05
C GLY A 418 -8.17 -16.94 20.74
N GLY A 419 -7.42 -15.84 20.78
CA GLY A 419 -6.03 -15.79 21.26
C GLY A 419 -4.96 -15.93 20.20
N ASP A 420 -5.33 -16.18 18.94
CA ASP A 420 -4.40 -16.12 17.79
C ASP A 420 -4.40 -14.70 17.19
N MET A 421 -3.24 -14.20 16.80
CA MET A 421 -3.08 -12.90 16.13
C MET A 421 -3.86 -12.81 14.82
N SER A 422 -4.19 -13.94 14.18
CA SER A 422 -4.97 -13.99 12.94
C SER A 422 -6.45 -13.66 13.14
N PHE A 423 -6.97 -13.69 14.37
CA PHE A 423 -8.36 -13.34 14.66
C PHE A 423 -8.70 -11.90 14.29
N ASP A 424 -7.79 -10.96 14.57
CA ASP A 424 -7.96 -9.55 14.20
C ASP A 424 -8.14 -9.33 12.68
N SER A 425 -7.65 -10.26 11.88
CA SER A 425 -7.80 -10.23 10.43
C SER A 425 -9.26 -10.25 9.99
N PHE A 426 -10.14 -10.92 10.73
CA PHE A 426 -11.57 -10.98 10.42
C PHE A 426 -12.31 -9.65 10.61
N VAL A 427 -11.74 -8.73 11.39
CA VAL A 427 -12.19 -7.35 11.52
C VAL A 427 -11.53 -6.45 10.47
N ASN A 428 -10.23 -6.62 10.24
CA ASN A 428 -9.41 -5.75 9.39
C ASN A 428 -9.62 -6.01 7.89
N ILE A 429 -9.85 -7.26 7.48
CA ILE A 429 -10.05 -7.62 6.06
C ILE A 429 -11.28 -6.92 5.47
N PRO A 430 -12.49 -7.02 6.05
CA PRO A 430 -13.65 -6.28 5.54
C PRO A 430 -13.41 -4.77 5.52
N ALA A 431 -12.74 -4.23 6.55
CA ALA A 431 -12.39 -2.82 6.61
C ALA A 431 -11.46 -2.37 5.47
N SER A 432 -10.59 -3.25 4.97
CA SER A 432 -9.71 -2.97 3.84
C SER A 432 -10.39 -3.09 2.47
N ILE A 433 -11.50 -3.82 2.38
CA ILE A 433 -12.15 -4.20 1.12
C ILE A 433 -13.45 -3.43 0.87
N PHE A 434 -14.29 -3.25 1.89
CA PHE A 434 -15.62 -2.65 1.73
C PHE A 434 -15.54 -1.22 1.24
N LYS A 435 -16.34 -0.90 0.22
CA LYS A 435 -16.29 0.38 -0.51
C LYS A 435 -17.66 1.02 -0.78
N THR A 436 -18.75 0.48 -0.23
CA THR A 436 -20.10 1.01 -0.42
C THR A 436 -20.72 1.39 0.91
N GLN A 437 -21.67 2.34 0.90
CA GLN A 437 -22.40 2.74 2.09
C GLN A 437 -23.14 1.55 2.72
N GLU A 438 -23.75 0.69 1.92
CA GLU A 438 -24.41 -0.52 2.39
C GLU A 438 -23.45 -1.43 3.18
N ARG A 439 -22.24 -1.65 2.68
CA ARG A 439 -21.23 -2.45 3.39
C ARG A 439 -20.73 -1.78 4.67
N LEU A 440 -20.61 -0.46 4.66
CA LEU A 440 -20.30 0.29 5.88
C LEU A 440 -21.37 0.10 6.94
N ASP A 441 -22.63 0.24 6.56
CA ASP A 441 -23.77 0.08 7.49
C ASP A 441 -23.81 -1.35 8.06
N GLN A 442 -23.58 -2.35 7.22
CA GLN A 442 -23.49 -3.76 7.66
C GLN A 442 -22.29 -4.00 8.59
N TYR A 443 -21.14 -3.42 8.30
CA TYR A 443 -19.94 -3.52 9.14
C TYR A 443 -20.19 -2.90 10.53
N ILE A 444 -20.77 -1.70 10.57
CA ILE A 444 -21.13 -1.02 11.82
C ILE A 444 -22.14 -1.88 12.61
N ALA A 445 -23.22 -2.31 11.97
CA ALA A 445 -24.25 -3.09 12.64
C ALA A 445 -23.72 -4.37 13.28
N PHE A 446 -22.74 -5.02 12.64
CA PHE A 446 -22.19 -6.27 13.13
C PHE A 446 -21.06 -6.08 14.15
N PHE A 447 -20.12 -5.17 13.92
CA PHE A 447 -18.93 -5.04 14.76
C PHE A 447 -19.02 -3.99 15.86
N GLU A 448 -19.78 -2.90 15.70
CA GLU A 448 -19.84 -1.86 16.74
C GLU A 448 -20.31 -2.39 18.11
N PRO A 449 -21.29 -3.31 18.20
CA PRO A 449 -21.66 -3.93 19.50
C PRO A 449 -20.52 -4.70 20.16
N GLN A 450 -19.49 -5.10 19.41
CA GLN A 450 -18.35 -5.89 19.90
C GLN A 450 -17.19 -5.01 20.39
N THR A 451 -17.31 -3.70 20.39
CA THR A 451 -16.30 -2.75 20.91
C THR A 451 -16.14 -2.86 22.44
N SER A 452 -17.04 -3.57 23.11
CA SER A 452 -16.86 -3.95 24.54
C SER A 452 -15.67 -4.90 24.75
N ASP A 453 -15.26 -5.65 23.70
CA ASP A 453 -14.04 -6.44 23.69
C ASP A 453 -12.84 -5.53 23.42
N LYS A 454 -12.01 -5.32 24.44
CA LYS A 454 -10.84 -4.42 24.37
C LYS A 454 -9.81 -4.84 23.33
N ALA A 455 -9.74 -6.13 23.01
CA ALA A 455 -8.85 -6.63 21.97
C ALA A 455 -9.28 -6.19 20.55
N LEU A 456 -10.58 -5.98 20.33
CA LEU A 456 -11.14 -5.62 19.02
C LEU A 456 -11.50 -4.14 18.88
N GLU A 457 -11.73 -3.43 19.99
CA GLU A 457 -12.24 -2.05 20.00
C GLU A 457 -11.50 -1.13 19.02
N ARG A 458 -10.18 -1.08 19.11
CA ARG A 458 -9.35 -0.21 18.25
C ARG A 458 -9.52 -0.55 16.78
N ASN A 459 -9.45 -1.83 16.43
CA ASN A 459 -9.53 -2.29 15.04
C ASN A 459 -10.91 -2.03 14.45
N ILE A 460 -11.97 -2.22 15.21
CA ILE A 460 -13.35 -1.91 14.80
C ILE A 460 -13.51 -0.42 14.53
N LEU A 461 -13.12 0.44 15.48
CA LEU A 461 -13.26 1.89 15.34
C LEU A 461 -12.42 2.45 14.18
N MET A 462 -11.21 1.93 13.98
CA MET A 462 -10.40 2.29 12.83
C MET A 462 -11.02 1.79 11.52
N GLY A 463 -11.57 0.58 11.52
CA GLY A 463 -12.23 -0.02 10.36
C GLY A 463 -13.43 0.82 9.89
N ILE A 464 -14.29 1.26 10.80
CA ILE A 464 -15.42 2.14 10.48
C ILE A 464 -14.94 3.43 9.79
N LYS A 465 -13.92 4.09 10.34
CA LYS A 465 -13.35 5.31 9.74
C LYS A 465 -12.73 5.07 8.37
N THR A 466 -12.04 3.95 8.21
CA THR A 466 -11.38 3.58 6.95
C THR A 466 -12.39 3.32 5.83
N ILE A 467 -13.46 2.57 6.11
CA ILE A 467 -14.53 2.32 5.14
C ILE A 467 -15.25 3.64 4.80
N ALA A 468 -15.62 4.43 5.81
CA ALA A 468 -16.30 5.72 5.61
C ALA A 468 -15.49 6.69 4.75
N ALA A 469 -14.19 6.78 4.97
CA ALA A 469 -13.29 7.60 4.16
C ALA A 469 -13.26 7.13 2.70
N ARG A 470 -13.22 5.82 2.47
CA ARG A 470 -13.23 5.23 1.13
C ARG A 470 -14.55 5.46 0.40
N VAL A 471 -15.67 5.25 1.08
CA VAL A 471 -17.01 5.51 0.51
C VAL A 471 -17.13 6.98 0.09
N ASN A 472 -16.77 7.91 0.95
CA ASN A 472 -16.82 9.34 0.64
C ASN A 472 -15.90 9.72 -0.53
N LEU A 473 -14.69 9.20 -0.59
CA LEU A 473 -13.76 9.43 -1.70
C LEU A 473 -14.32 8.91 -3.03
N ILE A 474 -14.92 7.71 -3.02
CA ILE A 474 -15.51 7.11 -4.22
C ILE A 474 -16.69 7.96 -4.71
N GLU A 475 -17.62 8.34 -3.84
CA GLU A 475 -18.75 9.19 -4.20
C GLU A 475 -18.30 10.51 -4.85
N LYS A 476 -17.25 11.12 -4.28
CA LYS A 476 -16.72 12.40 -4.74
C LYS A 476 -15.99 12.32 -6.08
N GLU A 477 -15.19 11.28 -6.30
CA GLU A 477 -14.19 11.23 -7.38
C GLU A 477 -14.56 10.27 -8.53
N LYS A 478 -15.57 9.40 -8.37
CA LYS A 478 -15.91 8.35 -9.35
C LYS A 478 -16.13 8.91 -10.76
N ALA A 479 -16.97 9.93 -10.89
CA ALA A 479 -17.27 10.50 -12.20
C ALA A 479 -16.04 11.10 -12.90
N ALA A 480 -15.16 11.74 -12.15
CA ALA A 480 -13.92 12.30 -12.69
C ALA A 480 -12.94 11.20 -13.13
N VAL A 481 -12.83 10.11 -12.35
CA VAL A 481 -11.98 8.96 -12.69
C VAL A 481 -12.49 8.26 -13.94
N GLU A 482 -13.80 7.95 -14.01
CA GLU A 482 -14.41 7.34 -15.18
C GLU A 482 -14.24 8.20 -16.43
N SER A 483 -14.37 9.53 -16.29
CA SER A 483 -14.12 10.46 -17.40
C SER A 483 -12.68 10.44 -17.89
N ALA A 484 -11.71 10.42 -16.97
CA ALA A 484 -10.29 10.38 -17.32
C ALA A 484 -9.87 9.07 -18.00
N LEU A 485 -10.59 7.98 -17.74
CA LEU A 485 -10.32 6.68 -18.37
C LEU A 485 -10.82 6.59 -19.82
N LYS A 486 -11.72 7.49 -20.27
CA LYS A 486 -12.30 7.43 -21.63
C LYS A 486 -11.30 7.63 -22.75
N ASP A 487 -10.12 8.17 -22.45
CA ASP A 487 -9.05 8.38 -23.42
C ASP A 487 -8.25 7.10 -23.74
N TYR A 488 -8.59 6.00 -23.09
CA TYR A 488 -7.99 4.67 -23.22
C TYR A 488 -9.02 3.64 -23.68
#